data_487666f20d39ff7fefeecd7bbf378924
#
_entry.id   487666f20d39ff7fefeecd7bbf378924
#
_cell.length_a   1.000
_cell.length_b   1.000
_cell.length_c   1.000
_cell.angle_alpha   90.00
_cell.angle_beta   90.00
_cell.angle_gamma   90.00
#
_symmetry.space_group_name_H-M   'P 1'
#
loop_
_entity.id
_entity.type
_entity.pdbx_description
1 polymer ?
#
loop_
_entity_poly.entity_id
_entity_poly.type
_entity_poly.pdbx_seq_one_letter_code
_entity_poly.pdbx_strand_id
1 'polypeptide(L)'
;MSDRDFNTVSSALISIIDDDRSVREAIQGLIRSLGYATAAFGSAEEYLDSDRIHDTACIITDLQMPGLSGIDLQRRLIADGHRTPMIFVTAFPSDRLRKHALDAGAFGFLSKPFNETSLIACIDKALQRPIPN
;
A
#
# COMPACT_ATOMS: atom_id res chain seq x y z
N MET A 1 -24.43 15.23 9.05
CA MET A 1 -23.49 14.93 9.05
C MET A 1 -22.87 13.62 8.93
N SER A 2 -23.49 12.59 9.30
CA SER A 2 -22.95 11.25 9.13
C SER A 2 -22.66 10.92 7.68
N ASP A 3 -23.42 11.47 6.73
CA ASP A 3 -23.18 11.20 5.32
C ASP A 3 -21.81 11.64 4.88
N ARG A 4 -21.36 12.76 5.40
CA ARG A 4 -20.06 13.27 5.03
C ARG A 4 -18.95 12.38 5.55
N ASP A 5 -19.04 11.95 6.79
CA ASP A 5 -18.03 11.07 7.39
C ASP A 5 -18.01 9.73 6.67
N PHE A 6 -19.17 9.22 6.35
CA PHE A 6 -19.29 7.96 5.66
C PHE A 6 -18.65 8.04 4.27
N ASN A 7 -18.89 9.12 3.54
CA ASN A 7 -18.30 9.30 2.23
C ASN A 7 -16.79 9.44 2.30
N THR A 8 -16.28 10.09 3.33
CA THR A 8 -14.84 10.22 3.52
C THR A 8 -14.19 8.87 3.69
N VAL A 9 -14.81 7.99 4.50
CA VAL A 9 -14.27 6.64 4.71
C VAL A 9 -14.31 5.85 3.41
N SER A 10 -15.44 5.90 2.70
CA SER A 10 -15.61 5.09 1.49
C SER A 10 -14.79 5.63 0.32
N SER A 11 -14.30 6.86 0.40
CA SER A 11 -13.52 7.45 -0.67
C SER A 11 -12.02 7.41 -0.41
N ALA A 12 -11.57 6.71 0.63
CA ALA A 12 -10.15 6.55 0.88
C ALA A 12 -9.48 5.92 -0.34
N LEU A 13 -8.33 6.46 -0.72
CA LEU A 13 -7.60 6.00 -1.90
C LEU A 13 -6.49 5.05 -1.49
N ILE A 14 -6.48 3.87 -2.11
CA ILE A 14 -5.40 2.90 -1.91
C ILE A 14 -4.62 2.83 -3.21
N SER A 15 -3.33 3.10 -3.13
CA SER A 15 -2.44 3.06 -4.29
C SER A 15 -1.73 1.72 -4.33
N ILE A 16 -1.76 1.08 -5.50
CA ILE A 16 -1.23 -0.27 -5.71
C ILE A 16 -0.06 -0.17 -6.68
N ILE A 17 1.10 -0.66 -6.27
CA ILE A 17 2.32 -0.57 -7.08
C ILE A 17 2.89 -1.96 -7.26
N ASP A 18 2.90 -2.45 -8.50
CA ASP A 18 3.41 -3.77 -8.82
C ASP A 18 3.70 -3.80 -10.31
N ASP A 19 4.86 -4.30 -10.70
CA ASP A 19 5.21 -4.38 -12.12
C ASP A 19 4.49 -5.54 -12.83
N ASP A 20 3.89 -6.47 -12.07
CA ASP A 20 3.10 -7.55 -12.64
C ASP A 20 1.65 -7.09 -12.78
N ARG A 21 1.20 -6.93 -14.02
CA ARG A 21 -0.13 -6.45 -14.30
C ARG A 21 -1.23 -7.33 -13.72
N SER A 22 -1.04 -8.65 -13.77
CA SER A 22 -2.05 -9.58 -13.25
C SER A 22 -2.24 -9.43 -11.75
N VAL A 23 -1.14 -9.30 -11.01
CA VAL A 23 -1.19 -9.09 -9.57
C VAL A 23 -1.82 -7.75 -9.27
N ARG A 24 -1.41 -6.72 -10.00
CA ARG A 24 -1.93 -5.37 -9.82
C ARG A 24 -3.45 -5.33 -10.00
N GLU A 25 -3.94 -5.98 -11.05
CA GLU A 25 -5.37 -6.01 -11.34
C GLU A 25 -6.14 -6.82 -10.31
N ALA A 26 -5.56 -7.93 -9.84
CA ALA A 26 -6.20 -8.76 -8.83
C ALA A 26 -6.38 -8.00 -7.51
N ILE A 27 -5.34 -7.31 -7.09
CA ILE A 27 -5.40 -6.52 -5.86
C ILE A 27 -6.39 -5.38 -6.03
N GLN A 28 -6.33 -4.70 -7.16
CA GLN A 28 -7.22 -3.59 -7.43
C GLN A 28 -8.70 -4.02 -7.41
N GLY A 29 -8.99 -5.18 -8.00
CA GLY A 29 -10.35 -5.71 -8.00
C GLY A 29 -10.84 -6.00 -6.59
N LEU A 30 -10.01 -6.61 -5.77
CA LEU A 30 -10.35 -6.90 -4.39
C LEU A 30 -10.63 -5.62 -3.61
N ILE A 31 -9.74 -4.65 -3.72
CA ILE A 31 -9.86 -3.40 -2.97
C ILE A 31 -11.12 -2.64 -3.37
N ARG A 32 -11.43 -2.60 -4.66
CA ARG A 32 -12.64 -1.95 -5.15
C ARG A 32 -13.89 -2.63 -4.61
N SER A 33 -13.85 -3.96 -4.49
CA SER A 33 -14.99 -4.69 -3.96
C SER A 33 -15.27 -4.36 -2.51
N LEU A 34 -14.27 -3.82 -1.81
CA LEU A 34 -14.43 -3.40 -0.42
C LEU A 34 -14.90 -1.95 -0.30
N GLY A 35 -15.08 -1.26 -1.43
CA GLY A 35 -15.60 0.10 -1.41
C GLY A 35 -14.55 1.20 -1.48
N TYR A 36 -13.28 0.86 -1.62
CA TYR A 36 -12.23 1.88 -1.66
C TYR A 36 -11.94 2.33 -3.09
N ALA A 37 -11.50 3.56 -3.22
CA ALA A 37 -10.96 4.05 -4.48
C ALA A 37 -9.56 3.49 -4.65
N THR A 38 -9.14 3.26 -5.89
CA THR A 38 -7.80 2.71 -6.17
C THR A 38 -7.11 3.50 -7.26
N ALA A 39 -5.78 3.51 -7.18
CA ALA A 39 -4.92 3.96 -8.26
C ALA A 39 -3.83 2.91 -8.40
N ALA A 40 -3.46 2.57 -9.62
CA ALA A 40 -2.52 1.49 -9.87
C ALA A 40 -1.34 1.98 -10.70
N PHE A 41 -0.14 1.50 -10.34
CA PHE A 41 1.11 1.94 -10.97
C PHE A 41 1.99 0.75 -11.23
N GLY A 42 2.71 0.79 -12.35
CA GLY A 42 3.62 -0.28 -12.73
C GLY A 42 5.00 -0.17 -12.12
N SER A 43 5.31 0.94 -11.46
CA SER A 43 6.63 1.14 -10.86
C SER A 43 6.53 2.18 -9.74
N ALA A 44 7.56 2.16 -8.88
CA ALA A 44 7.65 3.16 -7.81
C ALA A 44 7.87 4.55 -8.39
N GLU A 45 8.68 4.64 -9.48
CA GLU A 45 8.92 5.92 -10.14
C GLU A 45 7.62 6.54 -10.65
N GLU A 46 6.77 5.71 -11.26
CA GLU A 46 5.49 6.16 -11.77
C GLU A 46 4.62 6.72 -10.66
N TYR A 47 4.61 6.04 -9.52
CA TYR A 47 3.87 6.53 -8.36
C TYR A 47 4.42 7.86 -7.85
N LEU A 48 5.74 7.95 -7.73
CA LEU A 48 6.39 9.16 -7.23
C LEU A 48 6.17 10.36 -8.14
N ASP A 49 6.04 10.12 -9.44
CA ASP A 49 5.77 11.19 -10.41
C ASP A 49 4.30 11.58 -10.47
N SER A 50 3.43 10.83 -9.82
CA SER A 50 2.00 11.09 -9.87
C SER A 50 1.60 12.09 -8.80
N ASP A 51 0.39 12.63 -8.94
CA ASP A 51 -0.17 13.53 -7.94
C ASP A 51 -0.81 12.76 -6.79
N ARG A 52 -0.75 11.41 -6.84
CA ARG A 52 -1.44 10.58 -5.85
C ARG A 52 -0.74 10.48 -4.51
N ILE A 53 0.51 10.90 -4.44
CA ILE A 53 1.27 10.84 -3.17
C ILE A 53 0.52 11.53 -2.04
N HIS A 54 -0.07 12.67 -2.32
CA HIS A 54 -0.75 13.46 -1.29
C HIS A 54 -2.13 12.91 -0.93
N ASP A 55 -2.74 12.13 -1.82
CA ASP A 55 -4.08 11.62 -1.63
C ASP A 55 -4.13 10.19 -1.12
N THR A 56 -3.02 9.48 -1.17
CA THR A 56 -3.00 8.06 -0.84
C THR A 56 -3.16 7.83 0.66
N ALA A 57 -4.14 7.03 1.02
CA ALA A 57 -4.38 6.65 2.41
C ALA A 57 -3.58 5.41 2.82
N CYS A 58 -3.26 4.56 1.85
CA CYS A 58 -2.50 3.33 2.09
C CYS A 58 -1.85 2.89 0.80
N ILE A 59 -0.61 2.41 0.87
CA ILE A 59 0.14 1.91 -0.29
C ILE A 59 0.28 0.41 -0.15
N ILE A 60 -0.03 -0.32 -1.22
CA ILE A 60 0.25 -1.75 -1.31
C ILE A 60 1.26 -1.90 -2.43
N THR A 61 2.46 -2.38 -2.13
CA THR A 61 3.54 -2.43 -3.10
C THR A 61 4.33 -3.72 -3.05
N ASP A 62 4.81 -4.16 -4.22
CA ASP A 62 5.81 -5.21 -4.30
C ASP A 62 7.14 -4.69 -3.75
N LEU A 63 7.96 -5.60 -3.28
CA LEU A 63 9.32 -5.27 -2.86
C LEU A 63 10.27 -5.19 -4.04
N GLN A 64 10.17 -6.16 -4.94
CA GLN A 64 11.12 -6.31 -6.04
C GLN A 64 10.51 -5.87 -7.34
N MET A 65 10.99 -4.76 -7.84
CA MET A 65 10.56 -4.18 -9.10
C MET A 65 11.77 -3.61 -9.81
N PRO A 66 11.76 -3.57 -11.14
CA PRO A 66 12.84 -2.90 -11.87
C PRO A 66 12.91 -1.44 -11.44
N GLY A 67 14.12 -0.92 -11.33
CA GLY A 67 14.33 0.44 -10.83
C GLY A 67 14.24 0.48 -9.33
N LEU A 68 13.48 1.40 -8.79
CA LEU A 68 13.33 1.51 -7.34
C LEU A 68 12.54 0.34 -6.79
N SER A 69 13.05 -0.26 -5.72
CA SER A 69 12.36 -1.34 -5.02
C SER A 69 11.29 -0.76 -4.09
N GLY A 70 10.45 -1.65 -3.54
CA GLY A 70 9.48 -1.22 -2.53
C GLY A 70 10.14 -0.66 -1.29
N ILE A 71 11.29 -1.21 -0.89
CA ILE A 71 12.04 -0.69 0.24
C ILE A 71 12.61 0.70 -0.07
N ASP A 72 13.12 0.89 -1.29
CA ASP A 72 13.60 2.20 -1.71
C ASP A 72 12.48 3.23 -1.66
N LEU A 73 11.28 2.83 -2.11
CA LEU A 73 10.11 3.70 -2.07
C LEU A 73 9.77 4.07 -0.62
N GLN A 74 9.75 3.09 0.26
CA GLN A 74 9.47 3.32 1.68
C GLN A 74 10.45 4.34 2.26
N ARG A 75 11.73 4.12 2.00
CA ARG A 75 12.78 4.99 2.49
C ARG A 75 12.63 6.42 1.95
N ARG A 76 12.30 6.53 0.66
CA ARG A 76 12.12 7.83 0.03
C ARG A 76 10.94 8.59 0.62
N LEU A 77 9.82 7.90 0.83
CA LEU A 77 8.64 8.54 1.39
C LEU A 77 8.88 9.00 2.82
N ILE A 78 9.56 8.18 3.62
CA ILE A 78 9.90 8.56 4.99
C ILE A 78 10.81 9.79 5.00
N ALA A 79 11.82 9.81 4.13
CA ALA A 79 12.75 10.93 4.04
C ALA A 79 12.04 12.23 3.64
N ASP A 80 10.98 12.12 2.83
CA ASP A 80 10.21 13.27 2.40
C ASP A 80 9.11 13.66 3.39
N GLY A 81 9.04 12.99 4.54
CA GLY A 81 8.08 13.35 5.59
C GLY A 81 6.71 12.71 5.46
N HIS A 82 6.54 11.78 4.53
CA HIS A 82 5.26 11.10 4.36
C HIS A 82 5.13 9.96 5.37
N ARG A 83 3.95 9.84 5.96
CA ARG A 83 3.65 8.78 6.92
C ARG A 83 2.58 7.83 6.42
N THR A 84 2.45 7.74 5.12
CA THR A 84 1.45 6.89 4.50
C THR A 84 1.69 5.43 4.87
N PRO A 85 0.69 4.73 5.41
CA PRO A 85 0.84 3.31 5.74
C PRO A 85 1.20 2.50 4.51
N MET A 86 2.12 1.53 4.67
CA MET A 86 2.55 0.68 3.56
C MET A 86 2.38 -0.79 3.92
N ILE A 87 1.95 -1.55 2.93
CA ILE A 87 1.83 -3.01 3.01
C ILE A 87 2.62 -3.58 1.85
N PHE A 88 3.51 -4.52 2.15
CA PHE A 88 4.33 -5.15 1.12
C PHE A 88 3.76 -6.53 0.75
N VAL A 89 3.76 -6.84 -0.54
CA VAL A 89 3.35 -8.14 -1.06
C VAL A 89 4.43 -8.61 -2.03
N THR A 90 5.12 -9.69 -1.71
CA THR A 90 6.28 -10.11 -2.51
C THR A 90 6.28 -11.59 -2.81
N ALA A 91 6.80 -11.96 -4.00
CA ALA A 91 6.98 -13.36 -4.39
C ALA A 91 8.23 -13.96 -3.74
N PHE A 92 9.14 -13.12 -3.25
CA PHE A 92 10.42 -13.58 -2.70
C PHE A 92 10.63 -13.04 -1.29
N PRO A 93 9.84 -13.54 -0.32
CA PRO A 93 9.97 -13.06 1.04
C PRO A 93 11.28 -13.54 1.67
N SER A 94 11.84 -12.70 2.52
CA SER A 94 12.97 -13.09 3.35
C SER A 94 12.76 -12.47 4.72
N ASP A 95 13.27 -13.17 5.75
CA ASP A 95 13.12 -12.68 7.12
C ASP A 95 13.81 -11.33 7.31
N ARG A 96 14.95 -11.16 6.65
CA ARG A 96 15.70 -9.92 6.73
C ARG A 96 14.93 -8.74 6.16
N LEU A 97 14.36 -8.90 4.98
CA LEU A 97 13.58 -7.85 4.34
C LEU A 97 12.31 -7.56 5.12
N ARG A 98 11.68 -8.62 5.61
CA ARG A 98 10.48 -8.47 6.42
C ARG A 98 10.76 -7.66 7.66
N LYS A 99 11.81 -8.00 8.38
CA LYS A 99 12.18 -7.27 9.58
C LYS A 99 12.49 -5.83 9.26
N HIS A 100 13.23 -5.60 8.20
CA HIS A 100 13.59 -4.25 7.79
C HIS A 100 12.34 -3.41 7.49
N ALA A 101 11.41 -3.97 6.72
CA ALA A 101 10.19 -3.25 6.35
C ALA A 101 9.33 -2.95 7.57
N LEU A 102 9.15 -3.92 8.45
CA LEU A 102 8.32 -3.75 9.64
C LEU A 102 8.96 -2.80 10.65
N ASP A 103 10.27 -2.87 10.82
CA ASP A 103 10.98 -1.95 11.71
C ASP A 103 10.87 -0.51 11.22
N ALA A 104 10.78 -0.32 9.90
CA ALA A 104 10.60 1.00 9.32
C ALA A 104 9.14 1.46 9.32
N GLY A 105 8.23 0.65 9.87
CA GLY A 105 6.85 1.07 10.07
C GLY A 105 5.81 0.46 9.16
N ALA A 106 6.18 -0.54 8.33
CA ALA A 106 5.20 -1.18 7.46
C ALA A 106 4.09 -1.84 8.28
N PHE A 107 2.87 -1.79 7.77
CA PHE A 107 1.71 -2.38 8.43
C PHE A 107 1.48 -3.83 8.06
N GLY A 108 2.17 -4.33 7.06
CA GLY A 108 2.05 -5.71 6.67
C GLY A 108 3.14 -6.13 5.71
N PHE A 109 3.40 -7.43 5.67
CA PHE A 109 4.41 -8.01 4.79
C PHE A 109 3.88 -9.41 4.43
N LEU A 110 3.38 -9.54 3.22
CA LEU A 110 2.70 -10.75 2.76
C LEU A 110 3.44 -11.40 1.62
N SER A 111 3.36 -12.73 1.55
CA SER A 111 3.95 -13.49 0.44
C SER A 111 2.93 -13.68 -0.67
N LYS A 112 3.41 -13.70 -1.93
CA LYS A 112 2.56 -14.08 -3.06
C LYS A 112 2.58 -15.61 -3.21
N PRO A 113 1.46 -16.22 -3.56
CA PRO A 113 0.14 -15.63 -3.71
C PRO A 113 -0.40 -15.23 -2.34
N PHE A 114 -0.96 -14.03 -2.28
CA PHE A 114 -1.40 -13.50 -1.00
C PHE A 114 -2.75 -14.08 -0.61
N ASN A 115 -2.97 -14.12 0.70
CA ASN A 115 -4.25 -14.51 1.27
C ASN A 115 -5.11 -13.26 1.38
N GLU A 116 -6.32 -13.30 0.80
CA GLU A 116 -7.19 -12.12 0.80
C GLU A 116 -7.55 -11.66 2.20
N THR A 117 -7.85 -12.60 3.08
CA THR A 117 -8.20 -12.26 4.45
C THR A 117 -7.06 -11.53 5.15
N SER A 118 -5.82 -11.99 4.93
CA SER A 118 -4.64 -11.35 5.51
C SER A 118 -4.44 -9.95 4.97
N LEU A 119 -4.64 -9.75 3.67
CA LEU A 119 -4.49 -8.44 3.07
C LEU A 119 -5.55 -7.48 3.59
N ILE A 120 -6.79 -7.94 3.67
CA ILE A 120 -7.88 -7.13 4.20
C ILE A 120 -7.59 -6.71 5.63
N ALA A 121 -7.09 -7.65 6.45
CA ALA A 121 -6.74 -7.33 7.84
C ALA A 121 -5.66 -6.27 7.93
N CYS A 122 -4.65 -6.32 7.04
CA CYS A 122 -3.61 -5.32 7.01
C CYS A 122 -4.15 -3.94 6.62
N ILE A 123 -5.05 -3.91 5.66
CA ILE A 123 -5.67 -2.66 5.22
C ILE A 123 -6.51 -2.05 6.34
N ASP A 124 -7.33 -2.87 6.99
CA ASP A 124 -8.15 -2.40 8.10
C ASP A 124 -7.28 -1.80 9.19
N LYS A 125 -6.20 -2.48 9.52
CA LYS A 125 -5.27 -2.00 10.53
C LYS A 125 -4.61 -0.69 10.12
N ALA A 126 -4.21 -0.60 8.86
CA ALA A 126 -3.55 0.59 8.34
C ALA A 126 -4.47 1.81 8.35
N LEU A 127 -5.74 1.62 8.02
CA LEU A 127 -6.70 2.71 7.91
C LEU A 127 -7.37 3.05 9.24
N GLN A 128 -7.30 2.17 10.22
CA GLN A 128 -7.92 2.37 11.53
C GLN A 128 -6.91 2.79 12.58
N ARG A 129 -5.66 3.00 12.19
CA ARG A 129 -4.66 3.38 13.18
C ARG A 129 -5.08 4.70 13.84
N PRO A 130 -4.75 4.88 15.12
CA PRO A 130 -5.14 6.10 15.83
C PRO A 130 -4.53 7.33 15.18
N ILE A 131 -5.30 8.41 15.20
CA ILE A 131 -4.80 9.68 14.73
C ILE A 131 -3.88 10.24 15.80
N PRO A 132 -2.66 10.65 15.46
CA PRO A 132 -1.77 11.24 16.45
C PRO A 132 -2.38 12.50 17.05
N ASN A 133 -2.30 12.62 18.33
CA ASN A 133 -2.83 13.81 18.99
C ASN A 133 -1.77 14.84 19.26
#